data_665111576653a0ee56750a00c337c401
#
_entry.id   665111576653a0ee56750a00c337c401
#
_cell.length_a   1.000
_cell.length_b   1.000
_cell.length_c   1.000
_cell.angle_alpha   90.00
_cell.angle_beta   90.00
_cell.angle_gamma   90.00
#
_symmetry.space_group_name_H-M   'P 1'
#
loop_
_entity.id
_entity.type
_entity.pdbx_description
1 polymer ?
#
loop_
_entity_poly.entity_id
_entity_poly.type
_entity_poly.pdbx_seq_one_letter_code
_entity_poly.pdbx_strand_id
1 'polypeptide(L)'
;KLISPKIIKSEASLEEFKKNLPFQMTKAQVSVIDEITNDLNQIKPMRRLVQGDVGSGKTVVAAAAMLSVAKSNFQSVLLCPTEVLAEQHFKNFSQWMKNEKIEMNLLTGKTKKKEWEKINEGLISGKTKILIGTHSVFQKRVSLNNLALVVVDEQQRFGVKQRFEILQKTSQNLMPHQLFMTATPIPRTLAMTMFADLSVSKIDEMPPGRNPVLTSVMSNTKRDELIERLEVICKNGNQAFWLCTMIEESENLDVQTAEASKKWLEEKSNDLKVGLVHSKLTKNQKDKAINEFREGTIDVLVCTT
;
A
#
# COMPACT_ATOMS: atom_id res chain seq x y z
N LYS A 1 -24.67 1.53 21.75
CA LYS A 1 -23.26 1.99 21.56
C LYS A 1 -22.51 0.88 20.86
N LEU A 2 -21.77 1.22 19.80
CA LEU A 2 -20.90 0.28 19.12
C LEU A 2 -19.69 -0.02 20.01
N ILE A 3 -19.37 -1.31 20.17
CA ILE A 3 -18.30 -1.81 21.04
C ILE A 3 -17.30 -2.57 20.18
N SER A 4 -16.00 -2.40 20.46
CA SER A 4 -14.90 -3.14 19.84
C SER A 4 -14.22 -4.08 20.82
N PRO A 5 -13.54 -5.13 20.32
CA PRO A 5 -12.70 -5.95 21.16
C PRO A 5 -11.54 -5.11 21.73
N LYS A 6 -11.22 -5.35 22.99
CA LYS A 6 -10.08 -4.73 23.65
C LYS A 6 -8.80 -5.50 23.29
N ILE A 7 -7.83 -4.83 22.68
CA ILE A 7 -6.56 -5.42 22.27
C ILE A 7 -5.49 -5.03 23.27
N ILE A 8 -4.83 -6.03 23.83
CA ILE A 8 -3.79 -5.83 24.84
C ILE A 8 -2.44 -5.70 24.14
N LYS A 9 -1.71 -4.61 24.41
CA LYS A 9 -0.37 -4.40 23.90
C LYS A 9 0.57 -5.47 24.49
N SER A 10 1.24 -6.23 23.62
CA SER A 10 2.33 -7.13 24.00
C SER A 10 3.67 -6.44 23.71
N GLU A 11 4.27 -5.83 24.74
CA GLU A 11 5.55 -5.14 24.58
C GLU A 11 6.66 -6.08 24.14
N ALA A 12 6.71 -7.29 24.68
CA ALA A 12 7.70 -8.29 24.29
C ALA A 12 7.63 -8.64 22.80
N SER A 13 6.40 -8.80 22.25
CA SER A 13 6.24 -9.10 20.83
C SER A 13 6.57 -7.88 19.94
N LEU A 14 6.30 -6.66 20.38
CA LEU A 14 6.69 -5.47 19.65
C LEU A 14 8.21 -5.27 19.65
N GLU A 15 8.89 -5.55 20.74
CA GLU A 15 10.36 -5.52 20.79
C GLU A 15 11.00 -6.59 19.90
N GLU A 16 10.45 -7.81 19.88
CA GLU A 16 10.90 -8.87 18.97
C GLU A 16 10.65 -8.51 17.51
N PHE A 17 9.48 -7.93 17.21
CA PHE A 17 9.16 -7.40 15.90
C PHE A 17 10.16 -6.33 15.44
N LYS A 18 10.50 -5.37 16.33
CA LYS A 18 11.50 -4.32 16.04
C LYS A 18 12.86 -4.91 15.68
N LYS A 19 13.31 -5.95 16.41
CA LYS A 19 14.59 -6.64 16.12
C LYS A 19 14.62 -7.35 14.77
N ASN A 20 13.47 -7.80 14.28
CA ASN A 20 13.35 -8.48 12.99
C ASN A 20 13.26 -7.53 11.79
N LEU A 21 13.11 -6.22 12.02
CA LEU A 21 13.08 -5.24 10.94
C LEU A 21 14.47 -5.05 10.33
N PRO A 22 14.60 -4.92 9.01
CA PRO A 22 15.88 -4.64 8.34
C PRO A 22 16.32 -3.16 8.46
N PHE A 23 15.63 -2.36 9.27
CA PHE A 23 15.86 -0.93 9.50
C PHE A 23 15.44 -0.52 10.91
N GLN A 24 15.93 0.62 11.36
CA GLN A 24 15.46 1.23 12.60
C GLN A 24 14.21 2.09 12.35
N MET A 25 13.20 1.98 13.22
CA MET A 25 12.03 2.83 13.16
C MET A 25 12.35 4.26 13.58
N THR A 26 11.70 5.22 12.91
CA THR A 26 11.79 6.64 13.29
C THR A 26 10.97 6.90 14.56
N LYS A 27 11.23 8.03 15.23
CA LYS A 27 10.46 8.44 16.43
C LYS A 27 8.98 8.63 16.08
N ALA A 28 8.68 9.23 14.91
CA ALA A 28 7.31 9.41 14.44
C ALA A 28 6.59 8.07 14.25
N GLN A 29 7.24 7.06 13.69
CA GLN A 29 6.65 5.71 13.53
C GLN A 29 6.34 5.08 14.90
N VAL A 30 7.25 5.17 15.86
CA VAL A 30 7.05 4.65 17.22
C VAL A 30 5.89 5.37 17.89
N SER A 31 5.85 6.72 17.84
CA SER A 31 4.75 7.50 18.41
C SER A 31 3.39 7.12 17.82
N VAL A 32 3.30 6.94 16.51
CA VAL A 32 2.05 6.54 15.84
C VAL A 32 1.64 5.11 16.24
N ILE A 33 2.59 4.19 16.42
CA ILE A 33 2.28 2.84 16.93
C ILE A 33 1.72 2.92 18.35
N ASP A 34 2.27 3.77 19.21
CA ASP A 34 1.76 3.96 20.58
C ASP A 34 0.36 4.56 20.59
N GLU A 35 0.08 5.56 19.74
CA GLU A 35 -1.27 6.10 19.56
C GLU A 35 -2.28 5.01 19.15
N ILE A 36 -1.93 4.20 18.16
CA ILE A 36 -2.77 3.12 17.64
C ILE A 36 -3.00 2.05 18.72
N THR A 37 -1.95 1.63 19.41
CA THR A 37 -2.09 0.60 20.46
C THR A 37 -2.91 1.08 21.65
N ASN A 38 -2.82 2.36 22.00
CA ASN A 38 -3.67 2.98 23.01
C ASN A 38 -5.14 2.98 22.57
N ASP A 39 -5.43 3.33 21.31
CA ASP A 39 -6.81 3.27 20.79
C ASP A 39 -7.35 1.84 20.72
N LEU A 40 -6.53 0.88 20.27
CA LEU A 40 -6.90 -0.54 20.20
C LEU A 40 -7.23 -1.13 21.58
N ASN A 41 -6.66 -0.58 22.65
CA ASN A 41 -6.95 -0.98 24.04
C ASN A 41 -8.25 -0.37 24.58
N GLN A 42 -8.98 0.42 23.81
CA GLN A 42 -10.28 0.99 24.20
C GLN A 42 -11.45 0.09 23.75
N ILE A 43 -12.56 0.20 24.47
CA ILE A 43 -13.83 -0.45 24.10
C ILE A 43 -14.49 0.30 22.91
N LYS A 44 -14.20 1.60 22.76
CA LYS A 44 -14.69 2.40 21.63
C LYS A 44 -13.98 1.97 20.35
N PRO A 45 -14.71 1.72 19.25
CA PRO A 45 -14.08 1.42 17.97
C PRO A 45 -13.10 2.52 17.54
N MET A 46 -11.82 2.17 17.34
CA MET A 46 -10.86 3.07 16.74
C MET A 46 -11.23 3.34 15.28
N ARG A 47 -11.19 4.59 14.88
CA ARG A 47 -11.22 5.03 13.48
C ARG A 47 -10.07 6.00 13.29
N ARG A 48 -8.97 5.54 12.71
CA ARG A 48 -7.74 6.33 12.61
C ARG A 48 -7.17 6.33 11.19
N LEU A 49 -6.73 7.49 10.76
CA LEU A 49 -6.00 7.69 9.51
C LEU A 49 -4.52 7.92 9.80
N VAL A 50 -3.66 7.07 9.26
CA VAL A 50 -2.22 7.28 9.24
C VAL A 50 -1.85 7.92 7.91
N GLN A 51 -1.37 9.13 7.98
CA GLN A 51 -0.92 9.93 6.86
C GLN A 51 0.61 10.05 6.86
N GLY A 52 1.23 9.85 5.72
CA GLY A 52 2.68 10.02 5.57
C GLY A 52 3.06 9.83 4.11
N ASP A 53 4.13 10.43 3.69
CA ASP A 53 4.61 10.35 2.30
C ASP A 53 4.90 8.91 1.86
N VAL A 54 5.06 8.68 0.56
CA VAL A 54 5.51 7.38 0.03
C VAL A 54 6.86 7.03 0.65
N GLY A 55 6.95 5.82 1.24
CA GLY A 55 8.17 5.36 1.91
C GLY A 55 8.38 5.90 3.33
N SER A 56 7.44 6.65 3.93
CA SER A 56 7.51 7.05 5.35
C SER A 56 7.36 5.90 6.36
N GLY A 57 7.02 4.69 5.87
CA GLY A 57 6.89 3.49 6.69
C GLY A 57 5.50 3.25 7.29
N LYS A 58 4.42 3.73 6.66
CA LYS A 58 3.05 3.40 7.05
C LYS A 58 2.81 1.90 7.19
N THR A 59 3.45 1.12 6.31
CA THR A 59 3.36 -0.35 6.29
C THR A 59 3.86 -1.00 7.57
N VAL A 60 4.97 -0.53 8.15
CA VAL A 60 5.50 -1.10 9.41
C VAL A 60 4.59 -0.77 10.59
N VAL A 61 3.95 0.41 10.58
CA VAL A 61 2.97 0.81 11.59
C VAL A 61 1.74 -0.10 11.54
N ALA A 62 1.21 -0.38 10.34
CA ALA A 62 0.11 -1.31 10.15
C ALA A 62 0.49 -2.74 10.61
N ALA A 63 1.69 -3.20 10.28
CA ALA A 63 2.19 -4.50 10.70
C ALA A 63 2.25 -4.63 12.22
N ALA A 64 2.73 -3.62 12.94
CA ALA A 64 2.78 -3.59 14.40
C ALA A 64 1.36 -3.63 15.03
N ALA A 65 0.41 -2.89 14.45
CA ALA A 65 -0.99 -2.93 14.89
C ALA A 65 -1.62 -4.33 14.69
N MET A 66 -1.42 -4.94 13.53
CA MET A 66 -1.94 -6.28 13.21
C MET A 66 -1.28 -7.37 14.05
N LEU A 67 0.01 -7.23 14.38
CA LEU A 67 0.70 -8.09 15.32
C LEU A 67 0.04 -8.06 16.71
N SER A 68 -0.23 -6.87 17.24
CA SER A 68 -0.88 -6.70 18.54
C SER A 68 -2.25 -7.38 18.58
N VAL A 69 -3.03 -7.28 17.50
CA VAL A 69 -4.32 -7.94 17.33
C VAL A 69 -4.16 -9.47 17.32
N ALA A 70 -3.21 -9.98 16.55
CA ALA A 70 -2.94 -11.42 16.45
C ALA A 70 -2.49 -12.01 17.79
N LYS A 71 -1.66 -11.30 18.55
CA LYS A 71 -1.24 -11.70 19.92
C LYS A 71 -2.36 -11.69 20.94
N SER A 72 -3.38 -10.87 20.74
CA SER A 72 -4.61 -10.88 21.54
C SER A 72 -5.62 -11.95 21.08
N ASN A 73 -5.20 -12.86 20.21
CA ASN A 73 -5.98 -13.96 19.66
C ASN A 73 -7.15 -13.54 18.75
N PHE A 74 -7.14 -12.33 18.22
CA PHE A 74 -8.11 -11.83 17.25
C PHE A 74 -7.56 -11.90 15.82
N GLN A 75 -8.46 -11.65 14.87
CA GLN A 75 -8.13 -11.60 13.44
C GLN A 75 -8.06 -10.16 12.93
N SER A 76 -7.20 -9.93 11.97
CA SER A 76 -7.08 -8.67 11.27
C SER A 76 -7.01 -8.86 9.76
N VAL A 77 -7.47 -7.86 9.02
CA VAL A 77 -7.47 -7.83 7.56
C VAL A 77 -6.72 -6.60 7.07
N LEU A 78 -5.82 -6.78 6.10
CA LEU A 78 -5.22 -5.70 5.33
C LEU A 78 -5.78 -5.71 3.90
N LEU A 79 -6.44 -4.63 3.53
CA LEU A 79 -6.99 -4.41 2.19
C LEU A 79 -6.02 -3.59 1.35
N CYS A 80 -5.62 -4.16 0.22
CA CYS A 80 -4.70 -3.55 -0.73
C CYS A 80 -5.40 -3.23 -2.05
N PRO A 81 -5.10 -2.11 -2.71
CA PRO A 81 -5.74 -1.73 -3.96
C PRO A 81 -5.35 -2.63 -5.15
N THR A 82 -4.17 -3.23 -5.10
CA THR A 82 -3.65 -4.10 -6.18
C THR A 82 -3.07 -5.41 -5.64
N GLU A 83 -3.04 -6.44 -6.48
CA GLU A 83 -2.43 -7.73 -6.12
C GLU A 83 -0.93 -7.61 -5.84
N VAL A 84 -0.22 -6.78 -6.61
CA VAL A 84 1.23 -6.55 -6.44
C VAL A 84 1.52 -5.98 -5.05
N LEU A 85 0.74 -5.00 -4.60
CA LEU A 85 0.90 -4.44 -3.25
C LEU A 85 0.53 -5.46 -2.17
N ALA A 86 -0.51 -6.27 -2.38
CA ALA A 86 -0.88 -7.32 -1.45
C ALA A 86 0.23 -8.39 -1.31
N GLU A 87 0.82 -8.82 -2.42
CA GLU A 87 1.97 -9.74 -2.44
C GLU A 87 3.20 -9.14 -1.74
N GLN A 88 3.48 -7.85 -1.98
CA GLN A 88 4.57 -7.14 -1.33
C GLN A 88 4.36 -7.02 0.19
N HIS A 89 3.17 -6.64 0.63
CA HIS A 89 2.86 -6.57 2.07
C HIS A 89 2.94 -7.95 2.73
N PHE A 90 2.42 -8.98 2.07
CA PHE A 90 2.49 -10.35 2.58
C PHE A 90 3.94 -10.81 2.77
N LYS A 91 4.81 -10.57 1.79
CA LYS A 91 6.24 -10.90 1.88
C LYS A 91 6.91 -10.17 3.03
N ASN A 92 6.69 -8.86 3.15
CA ASN A 92 7.28 -8.04 4.21
C ASN A 92 6.82 -8.50 5.59
N PHE A 93 5.52 -8.69 5.79
CA PHE A 93 4.95 -9.12 7.07
C PHE A 93 5.45 -10.52 7.47
N SER A 94 5.51 -11.46 6.50
CA SER A 94 6.06 -12.79 6.74
C SER A 94 7.51 -12.75 7.21
N GLN A 95 8.31 -11.83 6.67
CA GLN A 95 9.70 -11.65 7.07
C GLN A 95 9.81 -10.99 8.46
N TRP A 96 9.05 -9.92 8.72
CA TRP A 96 9.12 -9.16 9.96
C TRP A 96 8.55 -9.92 11.17
N MET A 97 7.58 -10.80 10.93
CA MET A 97 6.91 -11.60 11.98
C MET A 97 7.32 -13.07 11.97
N LYS A 98 8.46 -13.43 11.33
CA LYS A 98 8.88 -14.83 11.16
C LYS A 98 9.01 -15.62 12.48
N ASN A 99 9.37 -14.95 13.57
CA ASN A 99 9.56 -15.56 14.88
C ASN A 99 8.27 -15.62 15.72
N GLU A 100 7.18 -14.98 15.28
CA GLU A 100 5.97 -14.77 16.07
C GLU A 100 4.97 -15.94 16.01
N LYS A 101 5.23 -16.95 15.16
CA LYS A 101 4.35 -18.12 14.94
C LYS A 101 2.89 -17.75 14.62
N ILE A 102 2.69 -16.67 13.86
CA ILE A 102 1.38 -16.17 13.45
C ILE A 102 1.05 -16.72 12.07
N GLU A 103 -0.11 -17.36 11.93
CA GLU A 103 -0.60 -17.79 10.62
C GLU A 103 -1.16 -16.60 9.84
N MET A 104 -0.57 -16.36 8.67
CA MET A 104 -0.96 -15.31 7.73
C MET A 104 -1.29 -15.92 6.38
N ASN A 105 -2.29 -15.36 5.70
CA ASN A 105 -2.68 -15.80 4.37
C ASN A 105 -2.88 -14.62 3.41
N LEU A 106 -2.63 -14.86 2.12
CA LEU A 106 -2.84 -13.93 1.02
C LEU A 106 -4.05 -14.36 0.19
N LEU A 107 -5.01 -13.47 -0.01
CA LEU A 107 -6.21 -13.71 -0.80
C LEU A 107 -6.36 -12.68 -1.92
N THR A 108 -6.16 -13.11 -3.16
CA THR A 108 -6.28 -12.28 -4.36
C THR A 108 -7.21 -12.92 -5.39
N GLY A 109 -7.45 -12.24 -6.51
CA GLY A 109 -8.22 -12.80 -7.63
C GLY A 109 -7.59 -14.03 -8.28
N LYS A 110 -6.27 -14.23 -8.10
CA LYS A 110 -5.53 -15.38 -8.64
C LYS A 110 -5.53 -16.60 -7.73
N THR A 111 -6.02 -16.48 -6.49
CA THR A 111 -6.03 -17.60 -5.52
C THR A 111 -6.88 -18.75 -6.05
N LYS A 112 -6.28 -19.93 -6.22
CA LYS A 112 -6.95 -21.13 -6.73
C LYS A 112 -8.00 -21.62 -5.74
N LYS A 113 -9.06 -22.28 -6.24
CA LYS A 113 -10.18 -22.75 -5.43
C LYS A 113 -9.75 -23.59 -4.22
N LYS A 114 -8.87 -24.57 -4.40
CA LYS A 114 -8.36 -25.43 -3.32
C LYS A 114 -7.60 -24.66 -2.23
N GLU A 115 -6.81 -23.69 -2.62
CA GLU A 115 -6.09 -22.81 -1.71
C GLU A 115 -7.05 -21.88 -0.97
N TRP A 116 -8.05 -21.36 -1.71
CA TRP A 116 -9.10 -20.54 -1.14
C TRP A 116 -9.87 -21.27 -0.04
N GLU A 117 -10.25 -22.55 -0.28
CA GLU A 117 -10.94 -23.38 0.71
C GLU A 117 -10.12 -23.54 1.98
N LYS A 118 -8.82 -23.84 1.86
CA LYS A 118 -7.90 -23.93 3.01
C LYS A 118 -7.78 -22.62 3.79
N ILE A 119 -7.67 -21.49 3.09
CA ILE A 119 -7.62 -20.16 3.72
C ILE A 119 -8.91 -19.92 4.50
N ASN A 120 -10.07 -20.20 3.89
CA ASN A 120 -11.37 -19.97 4.52
C ASN A 120 -11.59 -20.85 5.76
N GLU A 121 -11.16 -22.12 5.73
CA GLU A 121 -11.15 -22.99 6.91
C GLU A 121 -10.29 -22.41 8.04
N GLY A 122 -9.10 -21.90 7.71
CA GLY A 122 -8.23 -21.22 8.67
C GLY A 122 -8.84 -19.95 9.26
N LEU A 123 -9.60 -19.20 8.46
CA LEU A 123 -10.33 -18.00 8.93
C LEU A 123 -11.49 -18.35 9.84
N ILE A 124 -12.31 -19.35 9.48
CA ILE A 124 -13.46 -19.81 10.27
C ILE A 124 -13.00 -20.42 11.61
N SER A 125 -11.94 -21.22 11.59
CA SER A 125 -11.38 -21.81 12.81
C SER A 125 -10.65 -20.79 13.69
N GLY A 126 -10.38 -19.58 13.18
CA GLY A 126 -9.59 -18.57 13.88
C GLY A 126 -8.09 -18.88 13.95
N LYS A 127 -7.60 -19.85 13.22
CA LYS A 127 -6.18 -20.20 13.09
C LYS A 127 -5.41 -19.13 12.32
N THR A 128 -5.96 -18.71 11.17
CA THR A 128 -5.44 -17.57 10.40
C THR A 128 -5.73 -16.28 11.16
N LYS A 129 -4.68 -15.58 11.58
CA LYS A 129 -4.78 -14.33 12.35
C LYS A 129 -4.69 -13.08 11.48
N ILE A 130 -3.95 -13.16 10.38
CA ILE A 130 -3.74 -12.04 9.48
C ILE A 130 -4.14 -12.47 8.06
N LEU A 131 -5.10 -11.76 7.48
CA LEU A 131 -5.47 -11.89 6.07
C LEU A 131 -5.04 -10.63 5.31
N ILE A 132 -4.24 -10.81 4.28
CA ILE A 132 -3.87 -9.73 3.36
C ILE A 132 -4.55 -10.02 2.02
N GLY A 133 -5.16 -9.02 1.41
CA GLY A 133 -5.79 -9.27 0.12
C GLY A 133 -6.35 -8.02 -0.56
N THR A 134 -6.95 -8.27 -1.72
CA THR A 134 -7.62 -7.27 -2.56
C THR A 134 -9.14 -7.36 -2.41
N HIS A 135 -9.88 -6.95 -3.43
CA HIS A 135 -11.36 -7.09 -3.46
C HIS A 135 -11.89 -8.50 -3.19
N SER A 136 -11.07 -9.54 -3.37
CA SER A 136 -11.44 -10.92 -3.07
C SER A 136 -11.86 -11.15 -1.62
N VAL A 137 -11.38 -10.32 -0.70
CA VAL A 137 -11.73 -10.37 0.74
C VAL A 137 -13.21 -10.00 0.99
N PHE A 138 -13.82 -9.17 0.13
CA PHE A 138 -15.22 -8.76 0.25
C PHE A 138 -16.22 -9.84 -0.19
N GLN A 139 -15.78 -10.90 -0.85
CA GLN A 139 -16.68 -11.95 -1.32
C GLN A 139 -17.48 -12.53 -0.14
N LYS A 140 -18.79 -12.72 -0.34
CA LYS A 140 -19.74 -13.23 0.69
C LYS A 140 -19.29 -14.53 1.34
N ARG A 141 -18.58 -15.36 0.59
CA ARG A 141 -18.07 -16.65 1.05
C ARG A 141 -16.86 -16.59 2.00
N VAL A 142 -16.24 -15.42 2.18
CA VAL A 142 -15.15 -15.22 3.15
C VAL A 142 -15.78 -14.94 4.51
N SER A 143 -15.55 -15.81 5.48
CA SER A 143 -16.08 -15.70 6.83
C SER A 143 -14.94 -15.52 7.84
N LEU A 144 -15.02 -14.47 8.64
CA LEU A 144 -14.06 -14.16 9.69
C LEU A 144 -14.71 -14.43 11.04
N ASN A 145 -14.10 -15.28 11.85
CA ASN A 145 -14.68 -15.69 13.12
C ASN A 145 -14.59 -14.59 14.20
N ASN A 146 -13.44 -13.92 14.26
CA ASN A 146 -13.11 -13.01 15.36
C ASN A 146 -12.34 -11.77 14.86
N LEU A 147 -12.93 -11.06 13.88
CA LEU A 147 -12.33 -9.87 13.26
C LEU A 147 -12.33 -8.69 14.25
N ALA A 148 -11.14 -8.17 14.57
CA ALA A 148 -10.97 -7.04 15.46
C ALA A 148 -10.37 -5.79 14.82
N LEU A 149 -9.64 -5.94 13.69
CA LEU A 149 -9.02 -4.81 13.01
C LEU A 149 -9.13 -4.95 11.48
N VAL A 150 -9.54 -3.86 10.85
CA VAL A 150 -9.49 -3.68 9.40
C VAL A 150 -8.51 -2.57 9.08
N VAL A 151 -7.49 -2.89 8.29
CA VAL A 151 -6.52 -1.94 7.75
C VAL A 151 -6.82 -1.74 6.27
N VAL A 152 -6.89 -0.50 5.82
CA VAL A 152 -7.15 -0.14 4.42
C VAL A 152 -5.98 0.68 3.90
N ASP A 153 -5.26 0.14 2.95
CA ASP A 153 -4.16 0.85 2.28
C ASP A 153 -4.69 1.64 1.09
N GLU A 154 -4.19 2.87 0.92
CA GLU A 154 -4.65 3.82 -0.10
C GLU A 154 -6.18 3.96 -0.14
N GLN A 155 -6.73 4.42 0.96
CA GLN A 155 -8.18 4.52 1.23
C GLN A 155 -9.00 5.09 0.05
N GLN A 156 -8.46 6.06 -0.70
CA GLN A 156 -9.15 6.71 -1.81
C GLN A 156 -9.49 5.76 -2.97
N ARG A 157 -8.85 4.60 -3.04
CA ARG A 157 -9.10 3.59 -4.08
C ARG A 157 -10.24 2.62 -3.75
N PHE A 158 -10.83 2.73 -2.55
CA PHE A 158 -11.94 1.88 -2.13
C PHE A 158 -13.24 2.66 -2.00
N GLY A 159 -14.29 2.18 -2.65
CA GLY A 159 -15.63 2.75 -2.55
C GLY A 159 -16.22 2.64 -1.14
N VAL A 160 -17.15 3.55 -0.80
CA VAL A 160 -17.83 3.59 0.50
C VAL A 160 -18.53 2.25 0.80
N LYS A 161 -19.21 1.67 -0.20
CA LYS A 161 -19.94 0.40 -0.08
C LYS A 161 -19.03 -0.75 0.33
N GLN A 162 -17.85 -0.87 -0.30
CA GLN A 162 -16.88 -1.93 -0.01
C GLN A 162 -16.36 -1.88 1.43
N ARG A 163 -16.14 -0.68 1.96
CA ARG A 163 -15.73 -0.49 3.35
C ARG A 163 -16.80 -0.92 4.33
N PHE A 164 -18.08 -0.70 4.02
CA PHE A 164 -19.19 -1.19 4.84
C PHE A 164 -19.34 -2.72 4.82
N GLU A 165 -19.14 -3.36 3.68
CA GLU A 165 -19.29 -4.81 3.54
C GLU A 165 -18.34 -5.60 4.45
N ILE A 166 -17.09 -5.13 4.66
CA ILE A 166 -16.17 -5.83 5.55
C ILE A 166 -16.53 -5.68 7.02
N LEU A 167 -17.12 -4.54 7.39
CA LEU A 167 -17.56 -4.30 8.76
C LEU A 167 -18.73 -5.20 9.17
N GLN A 168 -19.52 -5.67 8.18
CA GLN A 168 -20.64 -6.58 8.41
C GLN A 168 -20.21 -8.06 8.52
N LYS A 169 -18.94 -8.38 8.30
CA LYS A 169 -18.41 -9.75 8.37
C LYS A 169 -18.07 -10.20 9.80
N THR A 170 -18.35 -9.40 10.78
CA THR A 170 -18.17 -9.76 12.19
C THR A 170 -19.30 -10.67 12.66
N SER A 171 -18.95 -11.79 13.27
CA SER A 171 -19.91 -12.80 13.78
C SER A 171 -20.59 -12.43 15.10
N GLN A 172 -20.16 -11.36 15.74
CA GLN A 172 -20.68 -10.86 17.02
C GLN A 172 -21.03 -9.38 16.87
N ASN A 173 -21.92 -8.84 17.71
CA ASN A 173 -22.30 -7.42 17.74
C ASN A 173 -21.13 -6.45 18.03
N LEU A 174 -19.90 -6.86 17.71
CA LEU A 174 -18.68 -6.11 17.90
C LEU A 174 -18.27 -5.44 16.57
N MET A 175 -17.93 -4.18 16.61
CA MET A 175 -17.42 -3.45 15.48
C MET A 175 -15.89 -3.52 15.46
N PRO A 176 -15.24 -3.95 14.36
CA PRO A 176 -13.77 -3.97 14.31
C PRO A 176 -13.21 -2.55 14.33
N HIS A 177 -12.04 -2.38 14.91
CA HIS A 177 -11.24 -1.18 14.77
C HIS A 177 -10.87 -0.96 13.30
N GLN A 178 -10.72 0.30 12.90
CA GLN A 178 -10.43 0.70 11.52
C GLN A 178 -9.18 1.57 11.46
N LEU A 179 -8.21 1.14 10.68
CA LEU A 179 -6.98 1.87 10.40
C LEU A 179 -6.90 2.15 8.91
N PHE A 180 -6.86 3.41 8.55
CA PHE A 180 -6.72 3.85 7.17
C PHE A 180 -5.31 4.36 6.93
N MET A 181 -4.75 4.09 5.77
CA MET A 181 -3.45 4.61 5.36
C MET A 181 -3.57 5.39 4.05
N THR A 182 -2.85 6.48 3.95
CA THR A 182 -2.75 7.25 2.69
C THR A 182 -1.42 7.95 2.57
N ALA A 183 -0.89 8.02 1.33
CA ALA A 183 0.25 8.85 0.98
C ALA A 183 -0.19 10.28 0.60
N THR A 184 -1.45 10.45 0.17
CA THR A 184 -1.95 11.77 -0.22
C THR A 184 -2.37 12.59 0.99
N PRO A 185 -1.92 13.85 1.12
CA PRO A 185 -2.41 14.74 2.16
C PRO A 185 -3.90 15.01 1.99
N ILE A 186 -4.69 14.58 2.96
CA ILE A 186 -6.12 14.95 3.01
C ILE A 186 -6.22 16.18 3.92
N PRO A 187 -6.72 17.34 3.44
CA PRO A 187 -6.92 18.50 4.29
C PRO A 187 -7.75 18.11 5.51
N ARG A 188 -7.32 18.54 6.71
CA ARG A 188 -7.96 18.16 7.97
C ARG A 188 -9.46 18.49 7.98
N THR A 189 -9.85 19.61 7.39
CA THR A 189 -11.25 20.02 7.21
C THR A 189 -12.04 19.01 6.39
N LEU A 190 -11.50 18.52 5.29
CA LEU A 190 -12.13 17.51 4.45
C LEU A 190 -12.22 16.16 5.16
N ALA A 191 -11.17 15.76 5.88
CA ALA A 191 -11.18 14.55 6.69
C ALA A 191 -12.25 14.60 7.79
N MET A 192 -12.42 15.74 8.46
CA MET A 192 -13.44 15.94 9.48
C MET A 192 -14.87 15.98 8.90
N THR A 193 -15.04 16.53 7.71
CA THR A 193 -16.36 16.59 7.05
C THR A 193 -16.80 15.22 6.53
N MET A 194 -15.87 14.43 6.00
CA MET A 194 -16.18 13.10 5.45
C MET A 194 -16.21 12.01 6.53
N PHE A 195 -15.58 12.23 7.70
CA PHE A 195 -15.40 11.23 8.75
C PHE A 195 -15.43 11.90 10.13
N ALA A 196 -16.60 12.27 10.62
CA ALA A 196 -16.80 13.06 11.85
C ALA A 196 -16.06 12.54 13.11
N ASP A 197 -15.69 11.23 13.16
CA ASP A 197 -14.98 10.59 14.27
C ASP A 197 -13.62 10.00 13.86
N LEU A 198 -12.90 10.61 12.94
CA LEU A 198 -11.60 10.10 12.46
C LEU A 198 -10.44 10.78 13.20
N SER A 199 -9.67 10.02 13.97
CA SER A 199 -8.38 10.45 14.50
C SER A 199 -7.31 10.43 13.40
N VAL A 200 -6.41 11.41 13.38
CA VAL A 200 -5.36 11.50 12.36
C VAL A 200 -3.99 11.46 13.03
N SER A 201 -3.15 10.51 12.61
CA SER A 201 -1.73 10.43 12.95
C SER A 201 -0.89 10.77 11.73
N LYS A 202 0.20 11.50 11.91
CA LYS A 202 1.11 11.84 10.82
C LYS A 202 2.48 11.23 11.06
N ILE A 203 3.05 10.65 10.00
CA ILE A 203 4.45 10.25 9.94
C ILE A 203 5.15 11.33 9.09
N ASP A 204 5.70 12.31 9.73
CA ASP A 204 6.35 13.48 9.13
C ASP A 204 7.88 13.35 9.06
N GLU A 205 8.43 12.28 9.62
CA GLU A 205 9.83 11.92 9.50
C GLU A 205 10.06 10.95 8.33
N MET A 206 11.10 11.25 7.53
CA MET A 206 11.58 10.32 6.51
C MET A 206 12.59 9.34 7.11
N PRO A 207 12.58 8.08 6.68
CA PRO A 207 13.60 7.12 7.10
C PRO A 207 15.01 7.63 6.79
N PRO A 208 16.01 7.28 7.61
CA PRO A 208 17.40 7.66 7.38
C PRO A 208 17.88 7.23 5.98
N GLY A 209 18.66 8.09 5.32
CA GLY A 209 19.24 7.82 4.00
C GLY A 209 18.36 8.21 2.80
N ARG A 210 17.17 8.74 3.02
CA ARG A 210 16.34 9.26 1.93
C ARG A 210 16.65 10.73 1.66
N ASN A 211 17.12 11.02 0.45
CA ASN A 211 17.33 12.39 0.00
C ASN A 211 16.00 13.11 -0.29
N PRO A 212 15.92 14.43 -0.02
CA PRO A 212 14.78 15.23 -0.42
C PRO A 212 14.57 15.18 -1.94
N VAL A 213 13.31 15.11 -2.37
CA VAL A 213 12.96 15.20 -3.77
C VAL A 213 12.98 16.68 -4.18
N LEU A 214 13.76 17.00 -5.23
CA LEU A 214 13.78 18.32 -5.85
C LEU A 214 12.73 18.35 -6.96
N THR A 215 11.79 19.27 -6.85
CA THR A 215 10.75 19.48 -7.87
C THR A 215 10.99 20.82 -8.56
N SER A 216 11.01 20.80 -9.90
CA SER A 216 11.15 22.00 -10.71
C SER A 216 10.13 22.02 -11.84
N VAL A 217 9.71 23.22 -12.25
CA VAL A 217 8.81 23.44 -13.37
C VAL A 217 9.64 23.99 -14.53
N MET A 218 9.47 23.39 -15.70
CA MET A 218 10.14 23.83 -16.93
C MET A 218 9.12 24.15 -18.01
N SER A 219 9.40 25.18 -18.82
CA SER A 219 8.61 25.47 -20.01
C SER A 219 8.75 24.36 -21.06
N ASN A 220 7.69 24.10 -21.80
CA ASN A 220 7.71 23.15 -22.93
C ASN A 220 8.74 23.52 -24.02
N THR A 221 9.14 24.79 -24.11
CA THR A 221 10.19 25.24 -25.02
C THR A 221 11.58 24.72 -24.66
N LYS A 222 11.76 24.22 -23.43
CA LYS A 222 13.03 23.69 -22.90
C LYS A 222 13.10 22.16 -22.88
N ARG A 223 12.28 21.49 -23.68
CA ARG A 223 12.23 20.01 -23.72
C ARG A 223 13.56 19.41 -24.19
N ASP A 224 14.26 20.06 -25.11
CA ASP A 224 15.57 19.57 -25.61
C ASP A 224 16.63 19.64 -24.47
N GLU A 225 16.66 20.70 -23.66
CA GLU A 225 17.52 20.79 -22.46
C GLU A 225 17.22 19.66 -21.45
N LEU A 226 15.96 19.23 -21.35
CA LEU A 226 15.56 18.13 -20.46
C LEU A 226 16.14 16.80 -20.93
N ILE A 227 16.22 16.55 -22.25
CA ILE A 227 16.81 15.33 -22.79
C ILE A 227 18.30 15.27 -22.48
N GLU A 228 19.04 16.36 -22.71
CA GLU A 228 20.46 16.42 -22.37
C GLU A 228 20.70 16.09 -20.88
N ARG A 229 19.85 16.61 -19.99
CA ARG A 229 19.90 16.27 -18.56
C ARG A 229 19.59 14.81 -18.28
N LEU A 230 18.59 14.22 -18.97
CA LEU A 230 18.25 12.80 -18.84
C LEU A 230 19.41 11.92 -19.28
N GLU A 231 20.07 12.24 -20.38
CA GLU A 231 21.25 11.49 -20.84
C GLU A 231 22.35 11.47 -19.78
N VAL A 232 22.66 12.63 -19.19
CA VAL A 232 23.69 12.73 -18.14
C VAL A 232 23.28 11.92 -16.91
N ILE A 233 22.02 12.00 -16.49
CA ILE A 233 21.51 11.28 -15.34
C ILE A 233 21.54 9.76 -15.58
N CYS A 234 21.12 9.31 -16.75
CA CYS A 234 21.09 7.89 -17.10
C CYS A 234 22.52 7.33 -17.31
N LYS A 235 23.45 8.09 -17.91
CA LYS A 235 24.87 7.70 -18.00
C LYS A 235 25.52 7.51 -16.61
N ASN A 236 25.02 8.19 -15.59
CA ASN A 236 25.47 8.02 -14.20
C ASN A 236 24.77 6.85 -13.47
N GLY A 237 24.06 5.97 -14.20
CA GLY A 237 23.41 4.77 -13.66
C GLY A 237 22.04 5.01 -13.01
N ASN A 238 21.45 6.20 -13.19
CA ASN A 238 20.09 6.48 -12.77
C ASN A 238 19.08 6.17 -13.88
N GLN A 239 17.82 6.10 -13.51
CA GLN A 239 16.72 5.83 -14.42
C GLN A 239 15.62 6.89 -14.25
N ALA A 240 14.79 7.07 -15.28
CA ALA A 240 13.71 8.05 -15.25
C ALA A 240 12.35 7.46 -15.67
N PHE A 241 11.28 7.94 -15.05
CA PHE A 241 9.93 7.78 -15.57
C PHE A 241 9.51 9.02 -16.36
N TRP A 242 9.03 8.80 -17.58
CA TRP A 242 8.40 9.82 -18.39
C TRP A 242 6.90 9.62 -18.37
N LEU A 243 6.21 10.37 -17.52
CA LEU A 243 4.78 10.22 -17.31
C LEU A 243 4.01 11.12 -18.29
N CYS A 244 3.21 10.51 -19.16
CA CYS A 244 2.27 11.21 -20.03
C CYS A 244 0.93 11.33 -19.29
N THR A 245 0.58 12.58 -18.92
CA THR A 245 -0.69 12.88 -18.23
C THR A 245 -1.74 13.31 -19.23
N MET A 246 -3.00 12.90 -19.00
CA MET A 246 -4.16 13.30 -19.78
C MET A 246 -4.45 14.79 -19.66
N ILE A 247 -4.81 15.41 -20.77
CA ILE A 247 -5.49 16.71 -20.81
C ILE A 247 -7.00 16.52 -21.07
N GLU A 248 -7.40 15.37 -21.63
CA GLU A 248 -8.81 15.02 -21.91
C GLU A 248 -9.10 13.52 -21.63
N GLU A 249 -10.35 13.19 -21.29
CA GLU A 249 -10.82 11.84 -20.87
C GLU A 249 -10.91 10.81 -22.03
N SER A 250 -9.82 10.54 -22.75
CA SER A 250 -9.82 9.54 -23.80
C SER A 250 -8.57 8.62 -23.72
N GLU A 251 -8.80 7.36 -23.31
CA GLU A 251 -7.75 6.33 -23.24
C GLU A 251 -6.96 6.14 -24.56
N ASN A 252 -7.59 6.47 -25.70
CA ASN A 252 -6.95 6.36 -27.00
C ASN A 252 -5.91 7.45 -27.25
N LEU A 253 -6.17 8.68 -26.79
CA LEU A 253 -5.25 9.80 -26.90
C LEU A 253 -4.03 9.63 -26.02
N ASP A 254 -4.18 8.99 -24.84
CA ASP A 254 -3.06 8.72 -23.94
C ASP A 254 -2.06 7.76 -24.53
N VAL A 255 -2.55 6.67 -25.12
CA VAL A 255 -1.69 5.68 -25.77
C VAL A 255 -0.91 6.34 -26.90
N GLN A 256 -1.57 7.12 -27.76
CA GLN A 256 -0.93 7.86 -28.84
C GLN A 256 0.10 8.86 -28.32
N THR A 257 -0.19 9.58 -27.23
CA THR A 257 0.73 10.52 -26.61
C THR A 257 1.96 9.82 -26.02
N ALA A 258 1.78 8.65 -25.39
CA ALA A 258 2.89 7.88 -24.85
C ALA A 258 3.77 7.28 -25.97
N GLU A 259 3.15 6.73 -27.03
CA GLU A 259 3.86 6.21 -28.19
C GLU A 259 4.63 7.32 -28.92
N ALA A 260 4.00 8.49 -29.12
CA ALA A 260 4.64 9.65 -29.71
C ALA A 260 5.80 10.17 -28.85
N SER A 261 5.63 10.20 -27.52
CA SER A 261 6.70 10.60 -26.60
C SER A 261 7.89 9.63 -26.62
N LYS A 262 7.63 8.33 -26.68
CA LYS A 262 8.68 7.34 -26.85
C LYS A 262 9.46 7.57 -28.13
N LYS A 263 8.76 7.67 -29.27
CA LYS A 263 9.38 7.89 -30.58
C LYS A 263 10.21 9.18 -30.59
N TRP A 264 9.67 10.26 -30.04
CA TRP A 264 10.37 11.53 -29.94
C TRP A 264 11.65 11.44 -29.08
N LEU A 265 11.63 10.72 -27.95
CA LEU A 265 12.81 10.49 -27.14
C LEU A 265 13.87 9.67 -27.89
N GLU A 266 13.48 8.63 -28.61
CA GLU A 266 14.37 7.78 -29.42
C GLU A 266 14.97 8.55 -30.61
N GLU A 267 14.22 9.47 -31.22
CA GLU A 267 14.71 10.33 -32.32
C GLU A 267 15.69 11.41 -31.83
N LYS A 268 15.50 11.90 -30.59
CA LYS A 268 16.33 12.98 -30.02
C LYS A 268 17.62 12.47 -29.36
N SER A 269 17.60 11.23 -28.88
CA SER A 269 18.76 10.63 -28.22
C SER A 269 18.93 9.17 -28.62
N ASN A 270 20.03 8.86 -29.24
CA ASN A 270 20.43 7.48 -29.57
C ASN A 270 21.03 6.74 -28.36
N ASP A 271 21.41 7.47 -27.33
CA ASP A 271 22.06 6.92 -26.13
C ASP A 271 21.06 6.39 -25.09
N LEU A 272 19.79 6.85 -25.15
CA LEU A 272 18.76 6.45 -24.19
C LEU A 272 17.98 5.21 -24.66
N LYS A 273 17.94 4.19 -23.83
CA LYS A 273 17.08 3.02 -24.03
C LYS A 273 15.71 3.28 -23.47
N VAL A 274 14.72 3.46 -24.35
CA VAL A 274 13.37 3.91 -23.97
C VAL A 274 12.38 2.74 -23.98
N GLY A 275 11.79 2.44 -22.84
CA GLY A 275 10.69 1.51 -22.68
C GLY A 275 9.32 2.20 -22.73
N LEU A 276 8.24 1.42 -22.90
CA LEU A 276 6.87 1.92 -22.97
C LEU A 276 5.92 1.03 -22.17
N VAL A 277 5.07 1.66 -21.35
CA VAL A 277 3.99 0.97 -20.62
C VAL A 277 2.70 1.80 -20.67
N HIS A 278 1.62 1.21 -21.20
CA HIS A 278 0.28 1.84 -21.24
C HIS A 278 -0.85 0.79 -21.10
N SER A 279 -2.10 1.24 -20.97
CA SER A 279 -3.28 0.39 -20.69
C SER A 279 -3.49 -0.72 -21.71
N LYS A 280 -3.27 -0.47 -23.01
CA LYS A 280 -3.50 -1.42 -24.11
C LYS A 280 -2.46 -2.54 -24.24
N LEU A 281 -1.31 -2.46 -23.57
CA LEU A 281 -0.33 -3.55 -23.60
C LEU A 281 -0.88 -4.78 -22.87
N THR A 282 -0.54 -5.97 -23.39
CA THR A 282 -0.80 -7.23 -22.70
C THR A 282 -0.04 -7.31 -21.37
N LYS A 283 -0.52 -8.14 -20.46
CA LYS A 283 0.14 -8.33 -19.17
C LYS A 283 1.61 -8.72 -19.33
N ASN A 284 1.91 -9.65 -20.22
CA ASN A 284 3.29 -10.11 -20.46
C ASN A 284 4.20 -8.99 -20.98
N GLN A 285 3.69 -8.12 -21.86
CA GLN A 285 4.44 -6.96 -22.35
C GLN A 285 4.71 -5.94 -21.24
N LYS A 286 3.72 -5.67 -20.38
CA LYS A 286 3.92 -4.79 -19.22
C LYS A 286 4.95 -5.35 -18.25
N ASP A 287 4.80 -6.63 -17.88
CA ASP A 287 5.71 -7.29 -16.95
C ASP A 287 7.15 -7.33 -17.51
N LYS A 288 7.32 -7.55 -18.82
CA LYS A 288 8.61 -7.52 -19.49
C LYS A 288 9.25 -6.13 -19.40
N ALA A 289 8.54 -5.08 -19.81
CA ALA A 289 9.08 -3.71 -19.80
C ALA A 289 9.44 -3.25 -18.37
N ILE A 290 8.62 -3.61 -17.37
CA ILE A 290 8.88 -3.29 -15.97
C ILE A 290 10.12 -4.06 -15.46
N ASN A 291 10.31 -5.32 -15.84
CA ASN A 291 11.47 -6.09 -15.42
C ASN A 291 12.75 -5.56 -16.10
N GLU A 292 12.72 -5.27 -17.38
CA GLU A 292 13.83 -4.66 -18.10
C GLU A 292 14.22 -3.29 -17.51
N PHE A 293 13.25 -2.49 -17.09
CA PHE A 293 13.50 -1.25 -16.36
C PHE A 293 14.13 -1.50 -14.99
N ARG A 294 13.63 -2.50 -14.24
CA ARG A 294 14.18 -2.89 -12.93
C ARG A 294 15.62 -3.39 -13.01
N GLU A 295 15.96 -4.10 -14.08
CA GLU A 295 17.29 -4.66 -14.33
C GLU A 295 18.27 -3.62 -14.89
N GLY A 296 17.81 -2.38 -15.14
CA GLY A 296 18.65 -1.31 -15.69
C GLY A 296 18.94 -1.43 -17.18
N THR A 297 18.20 -2.27 -17.91
CA THR A 297 18.33 -2.41 -19.37
C THR A 297 17.55 -1.34 -20.14
N ILE A 298 16.61 -0.66 -19.48
CA ILE A 298 15.87 0.51 -19.94
C ILE A 298 16.24 1.69 -19.06
N ASP A 299 16.59 2.81 -19.68
CA ASP A 299 17.00 4.05 -19.01
C ASP A 299 15.79 4.94 -18.69
N VAL A 300 14.86 5.06 -19.63
CA VAL A 300 13.66 5.88 -19.51
C VAL A 300 12.42 5.03 -19.79
N LEU A 301 11.50 4.96 -18.83
CA LEU A 301 10.23 4.27 -18.99
C LEU A 301 9.11 5.29 -19.22
N VAL A 302 8.63 5.34 -20.47
CA VAL A 302 7.45 6.14 -20.84
C VAL A 302 6.19 5.40 -20.39
N CYS A 303 5.32 6.08 -19.67
CA CYS A 303 4.08 5.46 -19.16
C CYS A 303 2.92 6.45 -19.13
N THR A 304 1.69 5.91 -19.19
CA THR A 304 0.46 6.63 -18.88
C THR A 304 0.10 6.47 -17.41
N THR A 305 -0.80 7.30 -16.91
CA THR A 305 -1.33 7.24 -15.54
C THR A 305 -2.17 5.98 -15.27
#